data_87b21ef86e316465a22351eebd1649d3
#
_entry.id   87b21ef86e316465a22351eebd1649d3
#
_cell.length_a   1.000
_cell.length_b   1.000
_cell.length_c   1.000
_cell.angle_alpha   90.00
_cell.angle_beta   90.00
_cell.angle_gamma   90.00
#
_symmetry.space_group_name_H-M   'P 1'
#
loop_
_entity.id
_entity.type
_entity.pdbx_description
1 polymer ?
#
loop_
_entity_poly.entity_id
_entity_poly.type
_entity_poly.pdbx_seq_one_letter_code
_entity_poly.pdbx_strand_id
1 'polypeptide(L)'
;MKSNIYRLFLIFGLLGAIVGCEKPEGNEDDRTGGTSPLSGVTITIEDVIASSTTAIFKYSVDFGEAGDVPADVKLRYSRSESFGGESTELVSLDRTQTMVLLENLQMGAVYHYEVYLDLYGTKYNALKGQFTTRTPEVVFNEPQETEDGLLISGKITGLNQPDAGTLSLYLGFCDALLPEAELSWQLSIDEDFSFSHTISGLDIGMEYQYWIYLKYGQIQAGVGQKQTYKTTDPYIAAEGQISGSAEDLSAQGTANCYIVSKAGAYKIRLCKGNTDAALDGVASVRVLWESFGTGVSPRPGQLISRTCKDGDHAVFEVSSPYTEGNAVIAAYDSEDRILWSWHIWLTSDQIEQEPYYVLERKLAPDGLSYEESYTNTVAAYVMDRNLGALSNEINSVQSFGLMYQWGRKDPFLGSSSLTGTSYAVATRHLRVTLGGPQTSTLSFAQEHPHIFITGNERKDWLSEKDDNLWVSPSKGAKSVYDPCPAGWRMPEGGSGENGVQAGLWAKIGMPLYGKTAKPSWHEDHWNGTKFRTGEDSISSWYPAAGGIG
;
A
#
# COMPACT_ATOMS: atom_id res chain seq x y z
N MET A 1 -9.17 -42.60 -2.34
CA MET A 1 -10.30 -43.31 -2.95
C MET A 1 -11.28 -42.33 -3.52
N LYS A 2 -11.46 -42.39 -4.76
CA LYS A 2 -12.42 -41.87 -5.75
C LYS A 2 -11.78 -40.99 -6.80
N SER A 3 -11.56 -41.63 -7.86
CA SER A 3 -11.29 -41.16 -9.24
C SER A 3 -12.39 -40.20 -9.70
N ASN A 4 -12.01 -39.05 -10.22
CA ASN A 4 -12.88 -38.23 -11.03
C ASN A 4 -12.36 -38.20 -12.47
N ILE A 5 -13.16 -38.82 -13.30
CA ILE A 5 -13.03 -38.91 -14.75
C ILE A 5 -13.32 -37.53 -15.34
N TYR A 6 -12.36 -36.97 -16.05
CA TYR A 6 -12.54 -35.75 -16.85
C TYR A 6 -13.26 -36.08 -18.16
N ARG A 7 -14.40 -35.43 -18.37
CA ARG A 7 -15.07 -35.37 -19.69
C ARG A 7 -14.44 -34.24 -20.49
N LEU A 8 -13.73 -34.63 -21.53
CA LEU A 8 -13.17 -33.76 -22.55
C LEU A 8 -14.29 -33.31 -23.51
N PHE A 9 -14.61 -32.02 -23.59
CA PHE A 9 -15.41 -31.46 -24.68
C PHE A 9 -14.48 -30.80 -25.68
N LEU A 10 -14.46 -31.31 -26.88
CA LEU A 10 -13.77 -30.74 -28.04
C LEU A 10 -14.59 -29.56 -28.60
N ILE A 11 -14.03 -28.37 -28.64
CA ILE A 11 -14.50 -27.30 -29.50
C ILE A 11 -13.37 -26.96 -30.48
N PHE A 12 -13.61 -27.16 -31.75
CA PHE A 12 -12.71 -26.82 -32.85
C PHE A 12 -12.69 -25.31 -33.08
N GLY A 13 -11.54 -24.68 -32.96
CA GLY A 13 -11.25 -23.36 -33.50
C GLY A 13 -9.97 -23.42 -34.33
N LEU A 14 -10.13 -23.42 -35.64
CA LEU A 14 -9.06 -23.43 -36.62
C LEU A 14 -8.43 -22.03 -36.71
N LEU A 15 -7.14 -21.90 -36.36
CA LEU A 15 -6.27 -20.90 -36.98
C LEU A 15 -4.87 -21.51 -37.11
N GLY A 16 -4.49 -21.79 -38.32
CA GLY A 16 -3.26 -22.49 -38.64
C GLY A 16 -2.03 -21.59 -38.48
N ALA A 17 -1.07 -22.07 -37.74
CA ALA A 17 0.32 -21.72 -37.95
C ALA A 17 0.99 -22.93 -38.63
N ILE A 18 1.43 -22.75 -39.85
CA ILE A 18 2.16 -23.76 -40.63
C ILE A 18 3.55 -23.88 -39.98
N VAL A 19 3.75 -24.92 -39.19
CA VAL A 19 5.09 -25.36 -38.82
C VAL A 19 5.46 -26.45 -39.82
N GLY A 20 6.35 -26.10 -40.75
CA GLY A 20 6.87 -27.05 -41.70
C GLY A 20 7.70 -28.12 -41.01
N CYS A 21 7.24 -29.36 -41.06
CA CYS A 21 8.09 -30.50 -40.70
C CYS A 21 8.96 -30.83 -41.93
N GLU A 22 10.28 -30.63 -41.81
CA GLU A 22 11.23 -31.23 -42.74
C GLU A 22 11.31 -32.74 -42.51
N LYS A 23 11.30 -33.48 -43.60
CA LYS A 23 11.46 -34.92 -43.58
C LYS A 23 12.87 -35.26 -43.10
N PRO A 24 13.04 -36.10 -42.09
CA PRO A 24 14.39 -36.46 -41.65
C PRO A 24 15.12 -37.28 -42.73
N GLU A 25 16.31 -36.81 -43.07
CA GLU A 25 17.24 -37.64 -43.85
C GLU A 25 17.71 -38.80 -42.98
N GLY A 26 17.50 -40.02 -43.46
CA GLY A 26 17.97 -41.25 -42.82
C GLY A 26 19.47 -41.35 -42.85
N ASN A 27 20.11 -41.45 -41.68
CA ASN A 27 21.49 -41.93 -41.60
C ASN A 27 21.48 -43.45 -41.69
N GLU A 28 21.88 -43.95 -42.85
CA GLU A 28 22.25 -45.34 -43.05
C GLU A 28 23.60 -45.57 -42.35
N ASP A 29 23.59 -46.25 -41.22
CA ASP A 29 24.79 -46.86 -40.65
C ASP A 29 24.73 -48.36 -40.95
N ASP A 30 25.35 -48.72 -42.09
CA ASP A 30 25.48 -50.06 -42.60
C ASP A 30 26.49 -50.86 -41.81
N ARG A 31 26.07 -51.71 -40.89
CA ARG A 31 26.84 -52.88 -40.42
C ARG A 31 25.94 -54.06 -40.06
N THR A 32 26.10 -55.06 -40.88
CA THR A 32 25.76 -56.49 -40.71
C THR A 32 24.31 -56.90 -40.89
N GLY A 33 24.10 -57.75 -41.92
CA GLY A 33 22.83 -58.38 -42.31
C GLY A 33 22.25 -59.32 -41.25
N GLY A 34 21.64 -58.74 -40.26
CA GLY A 34 20.64 -59.37 -39.38
C GLY A 34 19.42 -58.46 -39.41
N THR A 35 18.26 -58.99 -39.83
CA THR A 35 16.99 -58.26 -39.69
C THR A 35 16.86 -57.80 -38.26
N SER A 36 16.79 -56.46 -38.01
CA SER A 36 16.52 -55.90 -36.67
C SER A 36 15.31 -56.64 -36.07
N PRO A 37 15.36 -57.08 -34.82
CA PRO A 37 14.24 -57.76 -34.17
C PRO A 37 12.99 -56.87 -34.07
N LEU A 38 13.12 -55.58 -34.43
CA LEU A 38 12.07 -54.58 -34.46
C LEU A 38 11.79 -54.06 -35.88
N SER A 39 12.21 -54.81 -36.94
CA SER A 39 11.84 -54.49 -38.35
C SER A 39 10.33 -54.61 -38.50
N GLY A 40 9.67 -53.53 -38.83
CA GLY A 40 8.22 -53.45 -38.93
C GLY A 40 7.51 -52.70 -37.79
N VAL A 41 8.21 -52.35 -36.73
CA VAL A 41 7.65 -51.46 -35.71
C VAL A 41 7.77 -50.00 -36.14
N THR A 42 6.65 -49.27 -36.13
CA THR A 42 6.60 -47.87 -36.53
C THR A 42 6.15 -47.01 -35.37
N ILE A 43 6.93 -45.97 -35.03
CA ILE A 43 6.53 -44.92 -34.11
C ILE A 43 6.13 -43.71 -34.94
N THR A 44 4.98 -43.13 -34.65
CA THR A 44 4.52 -41.91 -35.29
C THR A 44 4.23 -40.85 -34.23
N ILE A 45 4.81 -39.69 -34.38
CA ILE A 45 4.40 -38.49 -33.62
C ILE A 45 3.42 -37.72 -34.48
N GLU A 46 2.17 -37.73 -34.08
CA GLU A 46 1.07 -37.12 -34.82
C GLU A 46 1.05 -35.61 -34.64
N ASP A 47 1.31 -35.14 -33.39
CA ASP A 47 1.30 -33.74 -33.05
C ASP A 47 2.05 -33.48 -31.72
N VAL A 48 2.61 -32.27 -31.55
CA VAL A 48 3.18 -31.77 -30.29
C VAL A 48 2.59 -30.42 -30.00
N ILE A 49 1.63 -30.38 -29.07
CA ILE A 49 0.93 -29.16 -28.69
C ILE A 49 1.63 -28.60 -27.43
N ALA A 50 2.50 -27.62 -27.65
CA ALA A 50 3.20 -26.96 -26.57
C ALA A 50 2.41 -25.75 -26.05
N SER A 51 2.39 -25.60 -24.72
CA SER A 51 1.90 -24.45 -24.01
C SER A 51 3.05 -23.70 -23.30
N SER A 52 2.79 -22.99 -22.22
CA SER A 52 3.85 -22.25 -21.51
C SER A 52 4.72 -23.17 -20.65
N THR A 53 4.11 -24.13 -19.96
CA THR A 53 4.81 -25.02 -19.02
C THR A 53 4.50 -26.48 -19.26
N THR A 54 3.72 -26.77 -20.28
CA THR A 54 3.29 -28.13 -20.64
C THR A 54 3.44 -28.39 -22.13
N ALA A 55 3.51 -29.66 -22.50
CA ALA A 55 3.39 -30.11 -23.89
C ALA A 55 2.63 -31.43 -23.95
N ILE A 56 1.69 -31.55 -24.87
CA ILE A 56 0.96 -32.78 -25.14
C ILE A 56 1.57 -33.41 -26.40
N PHE A 57 2.15 -34.58 -26.26
CA PHE A 57 2.58 -35.40 -27.36
C PHE A 57 1.44 -36.36 -27.75
N LYS A 58 0.99 -36.25 -28.99
CA LYS A 58 0.11 -37.24 -29.59
C LYS A 58 0.94 -38.20 -30.40
N TYR A 59 0.85 -39.46 -30.11
CA TYR A 59 1.69 -40.49 -30.74
C TYR A 59 0.90 -41.79 -30.96
N SER A 60 1.42 -42.61 -31.88
CA SER A 60 0.97 -43.98 -32.07
C SER A 60 2.18 -44.88 -32.28
N VAL A 61 2.06 -46.12 -31.84
CA VAL A 61 3.07 -47.17 -32.02
C VAL A 61 2.43 -48.37 -32.62
N ASP A 62 2.82 -48.73 -33.86
CA ASP A 62 2.38 -49.91 -34.54
C ASP A 62 3.51 -50.96 -34.51
N PHE A 63 3.27 -52.08 -33.87
CA PHE A 63 4.22 -53.18 -33.79
C PHE A 63 4.17 -54.14 -34.98
N GLY A 64 3.21 -53.95 -35.93
CA GLY A 64 3.09 -54.74 -37.13
C GLY A 64 3.13 -56.23 -36.86
N GLU A 65 3.91 -56.95 -37.67
CA GLU A 65 4.10 -58.42 -37.51
C GLU A 65 5.01 -58.80 -36.32
N ALA A 66 5.70 -57.80 -35.72
CA ALA A 66 6.62 -58.07 -34.58
C ALA A 66 5.88 -58.42 -33.28
N GLY A 67 4.56 -58.23 -33.21
CA GLY A 67 3.72 -58.70 -32.11
C GLY A 67 4.16 -58.23 -30.71
N ASP A 68 4.21 -59.13 -29.77
CA ASP A 68 4.56 -58.88 -28.35
C ASP A 68 6.07 -58.75 -28.08
N VAL A 69 6.80 -57.94 -28.82
CA VAL A 69 8.21 -57.67 -28.50
C VAL A 69 8.28 -56.88 -27.17
N PRO A 70 9.09 -57.30 -26.19
CA PRO A 70 9.18 -56.63 -24.88
C PRO A 70 10.07 -55.37 -24.94
N ALA A 71 9.83 -54.50 -25.90
CA ALA A 71 10.51 -53.23 -26.04
C ALA A 71 9.69 -52.12 -25.37
N ASP A 72 10.33 -51.31 -24.52
CA ASP A 72 9.70 -50.12 -23.96
C ASP A 72 9.72 -48.98 -24.98
N VAL A 73 8.64 -48.21 -25.04
CA VAL A 73 8.62 -46.96 -25.79
C VAL A 73 9.04 -45.85 -24.85
N LYS A 74 10.08 -45.10 -25.20
CA LYS A 74 10.63 -44.04 -24.36
C LYS A 74 10.67 -42.72 -25.09
N LEU A 75 10.28 -41.66 -24.39
CA LEU A 75 10.43 -40.28 -24.79
C LEU A 75 11.48 -39.64 -23.86
N ARG A 76 12.55 -39.13 -24.43
CA ARG A 76 13.44 -38.22 -23.69
C ARG A 76 13.36 -36.82 -24.29
N TYR A 77 13.47 -35.83 -23.42
CA TYR A 77 13.46 -34.45 -23.85
C TYR A 77 14.42 -33.61 -23.01
N SER A 78 14.97 -32.57 -23.60
CA SER A 78 15.98 -31.70 -22.99
C SER A 78 16.04 -30.37 -23.71
N ARG A 79 16.50 -29.34 -23.02
CA ARG A 79 16.87 -28.06 -23.68
C ARG A 79 18.19 -28.15 -24.45
N SER A 80 18.96 -29.20 -24.22
CA SER A 80 20.20 -29.48 -24.96
C SER A 80 19.92 -30.48 -26.09
N GLU A 81 20.32 -30.13 -27.29
CA GLU A 81 20.23 -31.01 -28.47
C GLU A 81 21.02 -32.31 -28.30
N SER A 82 22.10 -32.25 -27.57
CA SER A 82 22.95 -33.44 -27.31
C SER A 82 22.37 -34.39 -26.27
N PHE A 83 21.27 -34.04 -25.58
CA PHE A 83 20.71 -34.80 -24.46
C PHE A 83 21.73 -35.13 -23.38
N GLY A 84 22.76 -34.29 -23.21
CA GLY A 84 23.78 -34.45 -22.18
C GLY A 84 23.47 -33.64 -20.93
N GLY A 85 23.77 -34.21 -19.75
CA GLY A 85 23.65 -33.54 -18.46
C GLY A 85 22.36 -33.79 -17.70
N GLU A 86 22.25 -33.13 -16.54
CA GLU A 86 21.15 -33.30 -15.55
C GLU A 86 19.76 -32.83 -16.04
N SER A 87 19.69 -32.17 -17.20
CA SER A 87 18.45 -31.59 -17.73
C SER A 87 17.70 -32.50 -18.69
N THR A 88 18.08 -33.78 -18.82
CA THR A 88 17.37 -34.72 -19.71
C THR A 88 16.34 -35.50 -18.92
N GLU A 89 15.07 -35.27 -19.23
CA GLU A 89 13.95 -36.03 -18.66
C GLU A 89 13.64 -37.23 -19.53
N LEU A 90 13.19 -38.32 -18.87
CA LEU A 90 12.84 -39.57 -19.53
C LEU A 90 11.46 -40.03 -19.09
N VAL A 91 10.56 -40.23 -20.05
CA VAL A 91 9.19 -40.69 -19.83
C VAL A 91 8.99 -42.02 -20.56
N SER A 92 8.41 -43.00 -19.87
CA SER A 92 7.96 -44.25 -20.51
C SER A 92 6.57 -44.03 -21.07
N LEU A 93 6.40 -44.30 -22.37
CA LEU A 93 5.15 -44.16 -23.08
C LEU A 93 4.33 -45.44 -23.00
N ASP A 94 3.07 -45.31 -22.65
CA ASP A 94 2.13 -46.45 -22.66
C ASP A 94 1.73 -46.79 -24.09
N ARG A 95 1.90 -48.07 -24.47
CA ARG A 95 1.56 -48.58 -25.81
C ARG A 95 0.05 -48.49 -26.14
N THR A 96 -0.78 -48.40 -25.11
CA THR A 96 -2.23 -48.37 -25.25
C THR A 96 -2.81 -46.96 -25.28
N GLN A 97 -1.99 -45.99 -24.93
CA GLN A 97 -2.35 -44.57 -24.93
C GLN A 97 -1.88 -43.90 -26.24
N THR A 98 -2.58 -42.87 -26.63
CA THR A 98 -2.28 -42.09 -27.85
C THR A 98 -1.73 -40.69 -27.51
N MET A 99 -1.56 -40.37 -26.22
CA MET A 99 -1.02 -39.11 -25.79
C MET A 99 -0.30 -39.19 -24.45
N VAL A 100 0.66 -38.32 -24.26
CA VAL A 100 1.34 -38.07 -22.96
C VAL A 100 1.43 -36.57 -22.74
N LEU A 101 1.22 -36.16 -21.48
CA LEU A 101 1.40 -34.79 -21.04
C LEU A 101 2.78 -34.65 -20.38
N LEU A 102 3.57 -33.73 -20.86
CA LEU A 102 4.80 -33.26 -20.21
C LEU A 102 4.45 -32.02 -19.39
N GLU A 103 4.93 -31.97 -18.16
CA GLU A 103 4.72 -30.87 -17.24
C GLU A 103 6.06 -30.31 -16.78
N ASN A 104 5.99 -29.18 -16.06
CA ASN A 104 7.17 -28.54 -15.46
C ASN A 104 8.19 -28.02 -16.49
N LEU A 105 7.75 -27.68 -17.68
CA LEU A 105 8.61 -27.12 -18.72
C LEU A 105 8.89 -25.63 -18.42
N GLN A 106 10.07 -25.16 -18.84
CA GLN A 106 10.41 -23.75 -18.79
C GLN A 106 9.70 -22.98 -19.88
N MET A 107 9.14 -21.82 -19.56
CA MET A 107 8.46 -20.93 -20.50
C MET A 107 9.43 -20.36 -21.54
N GLY A 108 8.98 -20.23 -22.79
CA GLY A 108 9.75 -19.63 -23.87
C GLY A 108 11.02 -20.38 -24.24
N ALA A 109 11.08 -21.66 -23.91
CA ALA A 109 12.27 -22.48 -24.12
C ALA A 109 12.10 -23.46 -25.29
N VAL A 110 13.17 -23.68 -26.03
CA VAL A 110 13.24 -24.74 -27.04
C VAL A 110 13.60 -26.05 -26.35
N TYR A 111 12.84 -27.08 -26.62
CA TYR A 111 13.08 -28.44 -26.18
C TYR A 111 13.32 -29.35 -27.38
N HIS A 112 14.40 -30.11 -27.33
CA HIS A 112 14.67 -31.20 -28.25
C HIS A 112 14.11 -32.48 -27.65
N TYR A 113 13.52 -33.35 -28.48
CA TYR A 113 13.02 -34.63 -28.03
C TYR A 113 13.47 -35.76 -28.93
N GLU A 114 13.52 -36.94 -28.37
CA GLU A 114 13.75 -38.20 -29.07
C GLU A 114 12.81 -39.28 -28.53
N VAL A 115 12.00 -39.87 -29.41
CA VAL A 115 11.16 -41.01 -29.09
C VAL A 115 11.79 -42.24 -29.71
N TYR A 116 11.96 -43.30 -28.94
CA TYR A 116 12.63 -44.49 -29.38
C TYR A 116 12.10 -45.74 -28.67
N LEU A 117 12.37 -46.92 -29.26
CA LEU A 117 12.16 -48.19 -28.64
C LEU A 117 13.43 -48.58 -27.87
N ASP A 118 13.27 -48.99 -26.62
CA ASP A 118 14.33 -49.52 -25.79
C ASP A 118 14.15 -51.05 -25.64
N LEU A 119 15.05 -51.81 -26.23
CA LEU A 119 15.07 -53.25 -26.04
C LEU A 119 16.38 -53.65 -25.32
N TYR A 120 16.23 -53.97 -24.05
CA TYR A 120 17.35 -54.32 -23.17
C TYR A 120 18.52 -53.33 -23.18
N GLY A 121 18.21 -52.01 -23.20
CA GLY A 121 19.17 -50.93 -23.17
C GLY A 121 19.71 -50.53 -24.56
N THR A 122 19.25 -51.16 -25.63
CA THR A 122 19.59 -50.79 -27.00
C THR A 122 18.46 -49.99 -27.63
N LYS A 123 18.78 -48.84 -28.22
CA LYS A 123 17.84 -47.96 -28.89
C LYS A 123 17.58 -48.38 -30.34
N TYR A 124 16.31 -48.37 -30.72
CA TYR A 124 15.86 -48.64 -32.06
C TYR A 124 14.84 -47.60 -32.52
N ASN A 125 14.74 -47.39 -33.84
CA ASN A 125 13.72 -46.57 -34.48
C ASN A 125 13.53 -45.19 -33.82
N ALA A 126 14.64 -44.47 -33.57
CA ALA A 126 14.60 -43.18 -32.89
C ALA A 126 14.07 -42.06 -33.83
N LEU A 127 13.03 -41.38 -33.40
CA LEU A 127 12.51 -40.16 -34.02
C LEU A 127 12.93 -38.96 -33.18
N LYS A 128 13.48 -37.94 -33.84
CA LYS A 128 13.90 -36.70 -33.19
C LYS A 128 13.10 -35.53 -33.70
N GLY A 129 12.91 -34.55 -32.81
CA GLY A 129 12.29 -33.29 -33.15
C GLY A 129 12.51 -32.26 -32.10
N GLN A 130 11.86 -31.15 -32.26
CA GLN A 130 11.90 -30.05 -31.27
C GLN A 130 10.51 -29.40 -31.16
N PHE A 131 10.26 -28.78 -30.04
CA PHE A 131 9.14 -27.91 -29.81
C PHE A 131 9.56 -26.72 -28.97
N THR A 132 8.79 -25.64 -29.03
CA THR A 132 9.06 -24.44 -28.23
C THR A 132 7.85 -24.18 -27.34
N THR A 133 8.10 -24.04 -26.05
CA THR A 133 7.09 -23.59 -25.10
C THR A 133 6.77 -22.11 -25.33
N ARG A 134 5.55 -21.73 -25.03
CA ARG A 134 5.09 -20.35 -25.21
C ARG A 134 5.51 -19.46 -24.06
N THR A 135 5.69 -18.18 -24.34
CA THR A 135 5.80 -17.14 -23.32
C THR A 135 4.42 -16.52 -23.15
N PRO A 136 3.81 -16.62 -21.95
CA PRO A 136 2.56 -15.92 -21.70
C PRO A 136 2.73 -14.42 -21.82
N GLU A 137 1.71 -13.75 -22.35
CA GLU A 137 1.64 -12.29 -22.44
C GLU A 137 0.37 -11.79 -21.76
N VAL A 138 0.44 -10.62 -21.13
CA VAL A 138 -0.71 -9.97 -20.49
C VAL A 138 -1.16 -8.81 -21.35
N VAL A 139 -2.45 -8.78 -21.64
CA VAL A 139 -3.13 -7.64 -22.24
C VAL A 139 -4.06 -7.06 -21.17
N PHE A 140 -3.72 -5.89 -20.63
CA PHE A 140 -4.59 -5.19 -19.71
C PHE A 140 -5.70 -4.44 -20.44
N ASN A 141 -6.88 -4.44 -19.86
CA ASN A 141 -7.91 -3.45 -20.18
C ASN A 141 -7.56 -2.12 -19.52
N GLU A 142 -8.16 -1.04 -19.99
CA GLU A 142 -8.07 0.26 -19.32
C GLU A 142 -8.60 0.15 -17.88
N PRO A 143 -7.84 0.54 -16.86
CA PRO A 143 -8.31 0.52 -15.49
C PRO A 143 -9.53 1.41 -15.29
N GLN A 144 -10.46 0.99 -14.43
CA GLN A 144 -11.71 1.70 -14.19
C GLN A 144 -11.87 2.02 -12.72
N GLU A 145 -12.07 3.31 -12.39
CA GLU A 145 -12.51 3.71 -11.06
C GLU A 145 -13.98 3.39 -10.87
N THR A 146 -14.30 2.69 -9.77
CA THR A 146 -15.66 2.31 -9.37
C THR A 146 -15.92 2.80 -7.96
N GLU A 147 -17.16 2.68 -7.48
CA GLU A 147 -17.49 3.01 -6.07
C GLU A 147 -16.69 2.15 -5.07
N ASP A 148 -16.32 0.92 -5.45
CA ASP A 148 -15.60 -0.02 -4.59
C ASP A 148 -14.07 0.13 -4.68
N GLY A 149 -13.54 0.87 -5.65
CA GLY A 149 -12.11 1.08 -5.88
C GLY A 149 -11.71 1.05 -7.34
N LEU A 150 -10.45 0.67 -7.62
CA LEU A 150 -9.87 0.57 -8.95
C LEU A 150 -9.99 -0.85 -9.47
N LEU A 151 -10.79 -1.07 -10.51
CA LEU A 151 -10.89 -2.33 -11.21
C LEU A 151 -9.73 -2.49 -12.20
N ILE A 152 -8.86 -3.45 -11.95
CA ILE A 152 -7.82 -3.92 -12.86
C ILE A 152 -8.31 -5.22 -13.50
N SER A 153 -8.33 -5.26 -14.81
CA SER A 153 -8.74 -6.45 -15.57
C SER A 153 -7.90 -6.64 -16.81
N GLY A 154 -7.96 -7.83 -17.37
CA GLY A 154 -7.21 -8.14 -18.58
C GLY A 154 -7.35 -9.60 -18.98
N LYS A 155 -6.50 -10.00 -19.90
CA LYS A 155 -6.45 -11.36 -20.43
C LYS A 155 -5.00 -11.82 -20.59
N ILE A 156 -4.77 -13.11 -20.34
CA ILE A 156 -3.49 -13.74 -20.57
C ILE A 156 -3.57 -14.54 -21.87
N THR A 157 -2.61 -14.35 -22.74
CA THR A 157 -2.42 -15.13 -23.97
C THR A 157 -1.24 -16.08 -23.81
N GLY A 158 -1.15 -17.11 -24.67
CA GLY A 158 -0.09 -18.12 -24.58
C GLY A 158 -0.29 -19.21 -23.52
N LEU A 159 -1.41 -19.19 -22.79
CA LEU A 159 -1.85 -20.28 -21.91
C LEU A 159 -2.79 -21.24 -22.62
N ASN A 160 -2.82 -22.49 -22.16
CA ASN A 160 -3.79 -23.52 -22.53
C ASN A 160 -4.45 -24.09 -21.26
N GLN A 161 -5.52 -24.87 -21.40
CA GLN A 161 -6.24 -25.47 -20.26
C GLN A 161 -5.33 -26.30 -19.32
N PRO A 162 -4.36 -27.10 -19.77
CA PRO A 162 -3.42 -27.78 -18.86
C PRO A 162 -2.58 -26.81 -18.01
N ASP A 163 -2.16 -25.68 -18.58
CA ASP A 163 -1.40 -24.66 -17.83
C ASP A 163 -2.23 -24.00 -16.73
N ALA A 164 -3.49 -23.70 -16.99
CA ALA A 164 -4.38 -23.06 -16.02
C ALA A 164 -4.54 -23.86 -14.74
N GLY A 165 -4.38 -25.19 -14.80
CA GLY A 165 -4.42 -26.06 -13.61
C GLY A 165 -3.11 -26.11 -12.81
N THR A 166 -2.00 -25.65 -13.38
CA THR A 166 -0.64 -25.75 -12.79
C THR A 166 -0.03 -24.42 -12.39
N LEU A 167 -0.57 -23.32 -12.88
CA LEU A 167 -0.07 -21.97 -12.65
C LEU A 167 -0.97 -21.20 -11.68
N SER A 168 -0.36 -20.39 -10.86
CA SER A 168 -1.05 -19.40 -10.03
C SER A 168 -0.77 -18.00 -10.58
N LEU A 169 -1.81 -17.23 -10.78
CA LEU A 169 -1.78 -15.87 -11.27
C LEU A 169 -1.81 -14.89 -10.07
N TYR A 170 -0.96 -13.89 -10.11
CA TYR A 170 -0.89 -12.86 -9.08
C TYR A 170 -0.91 -11.47 -9.70
N LEU A 171 -1.68 -10.58 -9.10
CA LEU A 171 -1.61 -9.15 -9.32
C LEU A 171 -0.68 -8.55 -8.26
N GLY A 172 0.44 -7.97 -8.67
CA GLY A 172 1.29 -7.14 -7.85
C GLY A 172 0.85 -5.67 -7.95
N PHE A 173 0.98 -4.95 -6.87
CA PHE A 173 0.55 -3.56 -6.76
C PHE A 173 1.40 -2.82 -5.74
N CYS A 174 1.75 -1.57 -6.02
CA CYS A 174 2.39 -0.69 -5.06
C CYS A 174 2.08 0.77 -5.35
N ASP A 175 2.30 1.61 -4.36
CA ASP A 175 2.42 3.04 -4.55
C ASP A 175 3.70 3.36 -5.35
N ALA A 176 3.60 4.22 -6.35
CA ALA A 176 4.76 4.62 -7.14
C ALA A 176 5.85 5.32 -6.30
N LEU A 177 5.46 5.99 -5.20
CA LEU A 177 6.38 6.61 -4.24
C LEU A 177 7.01 5.62 -3.26
N LEU A 178 6.43 4.42 -3.11
CA LEU A 178 6.80 3.42 -2.12
C LEU A 178 6.88 2.02 -2.76
N PRO A 179 7.75 1.84 -3.75
CA PRO A 179 7.79 0.63 -4.56
C PRO A 179 8.18 -0.63 -3.77
N GLU A 180 8.78 -0.47 -2.59
CA GLU A 180 9.12 -1.58 -1.67
C GLU A 180 7.92 -2.06 -0.84
N ALA A 181 6.84 -1.28 -0.75
CA ALA A 181 5.60 -1.66 -0.07
C ALA A 181 4.65 -2.40 -1.04
N GLU A 182 5.13 -3.52 -1.59
CA GLU A 182 4.36 -4.31 -2.54
C GLU A 182 3.23 -5.07 -1.85
N LEU A 183 2.03 -4.94 -2.41
CA LEU A 183 0.89 -5.80 -2.13
C LEU A 183 0.71 -6.80 -3.26
N SER A 184 0.15 -7.97 -2.96
CA SER A 184 -0.15 -8.94 -4.00
C SER A 184 -1.37 -9.79 -3.66
N TRP A 185 -2.15 -10.10 -4.70
CA TRP A 185 -3.34 -10.94 -4.60
C TRP A 185 -3.25 -12.09 -5.61
N GLN A 186 -3.57 -13.28 -5.15
CA GLN A 186 -3.77 -14.40 -6.06
C GLN A 186 -5.11 -14.23 -6.75
N LEU A 187 -5.11 -14.30 -8.07
CA LEU A 187 -6.30 -14.11 -8.90
C LEU A 187 -6.84 -15.45 -9.39
N SER A 188 -8.15 -15.51 -9.56
CA SER A 188 -8.78 -16.55 -10.35
C SER A 188 -8.61 -16.25 -11.84
N ILE A 189 -8.43 -17.29 -12.63
CA ILE A 189 -8.37 -17.22 -14.09
C ILE A 189 -9.67 -17.84 -14.62
N ASP A 190 -10.40 -17.10 -15.42
CA ASP A 190 -11.61 -17.58 -16.08
C ASP A 190 -11.27 -18.61 -17.20
N GLU A 191 -12.27 -19.33 -17.69
CA GLU A 191 -12.08 -20.34 -18.75
C GLU A 191 -11.47 -19.79 -20.04
N ASP A 192 -11.66 -18.50 -20.32
CA ASP A 192 -11.11 -17.78 -21.48
C ASP A 192 -9.78 -17.07 -21.17
N PHE A 193 -9.18 -17.33 -20.01
CA PHE A 193 -7.96 -16.71 -19.49
C PHE A 193 -8.07 -15.22 -19.15
N SER A 194 -9.27 -14.71 -18.96
CA SER A 194 -9.48 -13.37 -18.40
C SER A 194 -9.30 -13.37 -16.88
N PHE A 195 -9.02 -12.18 -16.35
CA PHE A 195 -8.90 -11.93 -14.91
C PHE A 195 -9.44 -10.56 -14.58
N SER A 196 -9.87 -10.39 -13.34
CA SER A 196 -10.22 -9.09 -12.78
C SER A 196 -9.98 -9.04 -11.28
N HIS A 197 -9.68 -7.85 -10.78
CA HIS A 197 -9.54 -7.58 -9.36
C HIS A 197 -9.84 -6.11 -9.06
N THR A 198 -10.58 -5.85 -7.98
CA THR A 198 -10.84 -4.49 -7.51
C THR A 198 -9.96 -4.18 -6.31
N ILE A 199 -9.15 -3.13 -6.42
CA ILE A 199 -8.27 -2.64 -5.37
C ILE A 199 -8.97 -1.49 -4.67
N SER A 200 -9.32 -1.68 -3.40
CA SER A 200 -9.99 -0.66 -2.59
C SER A 200 -9.00 0.15 -1.75
N GLY A 201 -9.49 1.27 -1.22
CA GLY A 201 -8.71 2.09 -0.28
C GLY A 201 -7.57 2.88 -0.92
N LEU A 202 -7.67 3.19 -2.21
CA LEU A 202 -6.70 4.03 -2.91
C LEU A 202 -6.92 5.50 -2.57
N ASP A 203 -5.83 6.23 -2.46
CA ASP A 203 -5.87 7.67 -2.30
C ASP A 203 -6.16 8.37 -3.62
N ILE A 204 -6.79 9.51 -3.55
CA ILE A 204 -7.09 10.34 -4.71
C ILE A 204 -5.85 11.07 -5.20
N GLY A 205 -5.72 11.22 -6.53
CA GLY A 205 -4.62 11.96 -7.15
C GLY A 205 -3.25 11.28 -7.04
N MET A 206 -3.20 10.03 -6.58
CA MET A 206 -1.95 9.29 -6.37
C MET A 206 -1.63 8.37 -7.53
N GLU A 207 -0.33 8.20 -7.79
CA GLU A 207 0.16 7.30 -8.82
C GLU A 207 0.51 5.94 -8.24
N TYR A 208 0.02 4.89 -8.89
CA TYR A 208 0.19 3.50 -8.52
C TYR A 208 0.83 2.72 -9.64
N GLN A 209 1.55 1.66 -9.28
CA GLN A 209 2.09 0.69 -10.22
C GLN A 209 1.41 -0.66 -10.00
N TYR A 210 1.08 -1.35 -11.09
CA TYR A 210 0.52 -2.69 -11.06
C TYR A 210 1.11 -3.56 -12.16
N TRP A 211 1.17 -4.87 -11.92
CA TRP A 211 1.71 -5.84 -12.86
C TRP A 211 1.17 -7.23 -12.56
N ILE A 212 1.25 -8.09 -13.54
CA ILE A 212 0.91 -9.52 -13.38
C ILE A 212 2.19 -10.33 -13.33
N TYR A 213 2.20 -11.33 -12.46
CA TYR A 213 3.21 -12.37 -12.47
C TYR A 213 2.57 -13.75 -12.25
N LEU A 214 3.22 -14.78 -12.79
CA LEU A 214 2.84 -16.17 -12.65
C LEU A 214 3.77 -16.85 -11.66
N LYS A 215 3.22 -17.71 -10.81
CA LYS A 215 4.00 -18.65 -10.00
C LYS A 215 3.74 -20.06 -10.48
N TYR A 216 4.85 -20.78 -10.64
CA TYR A 216 4.88 -22.18 -10.95
C TYR A 216 5.72 -22.89 -9.89
N GLY A 217 5.09 -23.54 -8.93
CA GLY A 217 5.77 -24.00 -7.72
C GLY A 217 6.49 -22.86 -7.01
N GLN A 218 7.81 -22.94 -6.91
CA GLN A 218 8.66 -21.90 -6.32
C GLN A 218 9.19 -20.89 -7.35
N ILE A 219 8.94 -21.12 -8.64
CA ILE A 219 9.44 -20.26 -9.71
C ILE A 219 8.43 -19.16 -9.97
N GLN A 220 8.89 -17.91 -9.91
CA GLN A 220 8.10 -16.74 -10.29
C GLN A 220 8.59 -16.24 -11.64
N ALA A 221 7.66 -16.03 -12.57
CA ALA A 221 7.93 -15.42 -13.86
C ALA A 221 7.11 -14.12 -13.98
N GLY A 222 7.78 -13.01 -14.26
CA GLY A 222 7.12 -11.76 -14.62
C GLY A 222 6.47 -11.89 -16.00
N VAL A 223 5.24 -11.43 -16.12
CA VAL A 223 4.50 -11.46 -17.39
C VAL A 223 4.05 -10.04 -17.70
N GLY A 224 4.64 -9.46 -18.72
CA GLY A 224 4.39 -8.06 -19.10
C GLY A 224 5.22 -7.04 -18.29
N GLN A 225 5.04 -5.78 -18.64
CA GLN A 225 5.68 -4.64 -17.97
C GLN A 225 4.79 -4.12 -16.85
N LYS A 226 5.39 -3.50 -15.84
CA LYS A 226 4.65 -2.73 -14.85
C LYS A 226 3.88 -1.60 -15.55
N GLN A 227 2.61 -1.48 -15.22
CA GLN A 227 1.74 -0.40 -15.68
C GLN A 227 1.64 0.65 -14.58
N THR A 228 1.32 1.88 -14.95
CA THR A 228 1.05 2.96 -14.02
C THR A 228 -0.38 3.45 -14.18
N TYR A 229 -0.97 3.88 -13.08
CA TYR A 229 -2.29 4.50 -13.06
C TYR A 229 -2.31 5.59 -12.01
N LYS A 230 -2.78 6.78 -12.37
CA LYS A 230 -3.02 7.89 -11.43
C LYS A 230 -4.52 7.99 -11.17
N THR A 231 -4.91 7.84 -9.90
CA THR A 231 -6.31 7.99 -9.49
C THR A 231 -6.80 9.41 -9.71
N THR A 232 -8.07 9.58 -9.98
CA THR A 232 -8.70 10.88 -10.18
C THR A 232 -8.65 11.70 -8.89
N ASP A 233 -8.26 12.97 -9.00
CA ASP A 233 -8.36 13.94 -7.91
C ASP A 233 -9.60 14.82 -8.12
N PRO A 234 -10.68 14.57 -7.37
CA PRO A 234 -11.92 15.33 -7.53
C PRO A 234 -11.77 16.79 -7.07
N TYR A 235 -10.75 17.13 -6.28
CA TYR A 235 -10.52 18.49 -5.82
C TYR A 235 -9.89 19.40 -6.88
N ILE A 236 -9.32 18.84 -7.95
CA ILE A 236 -8.91 19.64 -9.12
C ILE A 236 -10.12 20.34 -9.75
N ALA A 237 -11.24 19.65 -9.83
CA ALA A 237 -12.48 20.24 -10.36
C ALA A 237 -13.10 21.30 -9.43
N ALA A 238 -12.72 21.32 -8.16
CA ALA A 238 -13.15 22.31 -7.18
C ALA A 238 -12.30 23.59 -7.19
N GLU A 239 -11.20 23.61 -7.96
CA GLU A 239 -10.43 24.84 -8.18
C GLU A 239 -11.28 25.85 -8.97
N GLY A 240 -11.37 27.08 -8.48
CA GLY A 240 -12.14 28.10 -9.17
C GLY A 240 -12.21 29.41 -8.40
N GLN A 241 -12.64 30.45 -9.10
CA GLN A 241 -12.80 31.78 -8.51
C GLN A 241 -13.83 31.74 -7.37
N ILE A 242 -13.43 32.27 -6.23
CA ILE A 242 -14.32 32.47 -5.07
C ILE A 242 -14.79 33.93 -5.11
N SER A 243 -16.09 34.12 -5.27
CA SER A 243 -16.67 35.46 -5.36
C SER A 243 -16.99 36.01 -3.97
N GLY A 244 -16.67 37.28 -3.74
CA GLY A 244 -16.95 37.98 -2.49
C GLY A 244 -15.70 38.25 -1.65
N SER A 245 -15.90 38.89 -0.50
CA SER A 245 -14.79 39.17 0.43
C SER A 245 -14.51 37.94 1.29
N ALA A 246 -13.28 37.42 1.23
CA ALA A 246 -12.82 36.34 2.11
C ALA A 246 -12.32 36.93 3.46
N GLU A 247 -12.73 36.34 4.56
CA GLU A 247 -12.22 36.65 5.91
C GLU A 247 -10.75 36.21 6.02
N ASP A 248 -9.87 37.11 6.44
CA ASP A 248 -8.44 36.82 6.56
C ASP A 248 -8.11 36.22 7.94
N LEU A 249 -7.92 34.91 7.96
CA LEU A 249 -7.57 34.18 9.17
C LEU A 249 -6.10 34.42 9.59
N SER A 250 -5.25 34.89 8.68
CA SER A 250 -3.85 35.22 8.97
C SER A 250 -3.67 36.61 9.61
N ALA A 251 -4.71 37.42 9.65
CA ALA A 251 -4.66 38.78 10.21
C ALA A 251 -4.24 38.81 11.69
N GLN A 252 -4.48 37.69 12.43
CA GLN A 252 -4.11 37.54 13.84
C GLN A 252 -2.81 36.75 14.02
N GLY A 253 -2.14 36.40 12.94
CA GLY A 253 -0.90 35.62 12.91
C GLY A 253 -1.00 34.40 11.99
N THR A 254 0.13 34.07 11.40
CA THR A 254 0.27 32.89 10.55
C THR A 254 0.52 31.64 11.37
N ALA A 255 0.03 30.49 10.90
CA ALA A 255 0.13 29.20 11.59
C ALA A 255 0.01 28.03 10.61
N ASN A 256 0.20 26.81 11.11
CA ASN A 256 -0.10 25.58 10.35
C ASN A 256 -1.54 25.07 10.56
N CYS A 257 -2.28 25.68 11.48
CA CYS A 257 -3.69 25.34 11.75
C CYS A 257 -4.50 26.62 11.87
N TYR A 258 -5.70 26.62 11.28
CA TYR A 258 -6.67 27.70 11.35
C TYR A 258 -8.02 27.15 11.75
N ILE A 259 -8.71 27.83 12.69
CA ILE A 259 -10.01 27.43 13.20
C ILE A 259 -11.10 28.21 12.47
N VAL A 260 -12.13 27.53 12.01
CA VAL A 260 -13.27 28.11 11.29
C VAL A 260 -14.57 27.61 11.93
N SER A 261 -15.47 28.51 12.29
CA SER A 261 -16.70 28.20 13.04
C SER A 261 -18.00 28.37 12.26
N LYS A 262 -17.94 28.74 10.99
CA LYS A 262 -19.15 28.99 10.15
C LYS A 262 -18.84 28.80 8.67
N ALA A 263 -19.88 28.58 7.87
CA ALA A 263 -19.76 28.59 6.40
C ALA A 263 -19.37 29.98 5.88
N GLY A 264 -18.61 30.03 4.79
CA GLY A 264 -18.18 31.28 4.17
C GLY A 264 -16.85 31.17 3.46
N ALA A 265 -16.39 32.28 2.90
CA ALA A 265 -15.10 32.38 2.22
C ALA A 265 -14.02 32.89 3.19
N TYR A 266 -12.88 32.20 3.18
CA TYR A 266 -11.73 32.48 4.03
C TYR A 266 -10.45 32.55 3.21
N LYS A 267 -9.46 33.23 3.75
CA LYS A 267 -8.11 33.24 3.15
C LYS A 267 -7.03 33.15 4.22
N ILE A 268 -5.90 32.57 3.84
CA ILE A 268 -4.69 32.49 4.64
C ILE A 268 -3.49 32.89 3.78
N ARG A 269 -2.47 33.47 4.37
CA ARG A 269 -1.25 33.82 3.65
C ARG A 269 -0.50 32.56 3.21
N LEU A 270 0.00 32.57 1.97
CA LEU A 270 0.88 31.54 1.42
C LEU A 270 2.29 31.69 2.00
N CYS A 271 2.45 31.25 3.24
CA CYS A 271 3.74 31.29 3.97
C CYS A 271 3.94 30.04 4.81
N LYS A 272 5.18 29.80 5.23
CA LYS A 272 5.52 28.63 6.05
C LYS A 272 5.21 28.87 7.51
N GLY A 273 4.27 28.09 8.05
CA GLY A 273 3.96 28.07 9.49
C GLY A 273 3.65 29.44 10.07
N ASN A 274 4.33 29.79 11.14
CA ASN A 274 4.20 31.05 11.87
C ASN A 274 5.23 32.12 11.41
N THR A 275 5.67 32.05 10.16
CA THR A 275 6.65 32.97 9.58
C THR A 275 6.02 33.87 8.53
N ASP A 276 6.71 34.94 8.16
CA ASP A 276 6.37 35.78 6.99
C ASP A 276 7.07 35.32 5.71
N ALA A 277 7.78 34.16 5.76
CA ALA A 277 8.47 33.62 4.61
C ALA A 277 7.45 33.13 3.57
N ALA A 278 7.32 33.91 2.47
CA ALA A 278 6.43 33.58 1.38
C ALA A 278 6.81 32.24 0.74
N LEU A 279 5.81 31.54 0.22
CA LEU A 279 6.00 30.36 -0.62
C LEU A 279 6.15 30.82 -2.06
N ASP A 280 7.32 30.57 -2.65
CA ASP A 280 7.57 30.83 -4.05
C ASP A 280 7.06 29.69 -4.93
N GLY A 281 6.67 30.00 -6.16
CA GLY A 281 6.32 29.00 -7.16
C GLY A 281 4.94 28.37 -7.00
N VAL A 282 4.09 28.87 -6.10
CA VAL A 282 2.72 28.35 -5.95
C VAL A 282 1.92 28.57 -7.22
N ALA A 283 1.46 27.47 -7.83
CA ALA A 283 0.59 27.47 -9.01
C ALA A 283 -0.88 27.31 -8.63
N SER A 284 -1.21 26.43 -7.68
CA SER A 284 -2.58 26.15 -7.27
C SER A 284 -2.70 25.88 -5.76
N VAL A 285 -3.95 25.88 -5.26
CA VAL A 285 -4.30 25.49 -3.90
C VAL A 285 -5.46 24.52 -3.97
N ARG A 286 -5.31 23.36 -3.36
CA ARG A 286 -6.32 22.29 -3.37
C ARG A 286 -6.51 21.71 -1.99
N VAL A 287 -7.69 21.12 -1.77
CA VAL A 287 -7.92 20.25 -0.60
C VAL A 287 -7.11 18.98 -0.79
N LEU A 288 -6.36 18.58 0.22
CA LEU A 288 -5.66 17.31 0.25
C LEU A 288 -6.55 16.19 0.78
N TRP A 289 -7.28 16.47 1.85
CA TRP A 289 -8.26 15.56 2.43
C TRP A 289 -9.25 16.28 3.37
N GLU A 290 -10.38 15.63 3.62
CA GLU A 290 -11.43 16.04 4.54
C GLU A 290 -11.84 14.89 5.47
N SER A 291 -12.30 15.19 6.69
CA SER A 291 -12.78 14.21 7.65
C SER A 291 -13.83 14.81 8.58
N PHE A 292 -14.90 14.06 8.85
CA PHE A 292 -15.87 14.43 9.89
C PHE A 292 -15.41 14.07 11.31
N GLY A 293 -14.20 13.51 11.50
CA GLY A 293 -13.75 13.00 12.78
C GLY A 293 -14.59 11.82 13.30
N THR A 294 -15.27 11.12 12.42
CA THR A 294 -16.09 9.93 12.71
C THR A 294 -15.74 8.81 11.74
N GLY A 295 -16.38 7.64 11.89
CA GLY A 295 -16.25 6.52 10.93
C GLY A 295 -16.89 6.77 9.56
N VAL A 296 -17.49 7.94 9.32
CA VAL A 296 -18.11 8.32 8.05
C VAL A 296 -17.20 9.27 7.31
N SER A 297 -16.90 8.97 6.04
CA SER A 297 -16.12 9.84 5.16
C SER A 297 -17.00 10.96 4.57
N PRO A 298 -16.54 12.21 4.55
CA PRO A 298 -17.16 13.24 3.73
C PRO A 298 -17.01 12.90 2.24
N ARG A 299 -17.97 13.36 1.45
CA ARG A 299 -17.75 13.45 0.00
C ARG A 299 -16.81 14.61 -0.27
N PRO A 300 -15.93 14.51 -1.29
CA PRO A 300 -15.07 15.62 -1.68
C PRO A 300 -15.84 16.92 -1.87
N GLY A 301 -15.38 18.01 -1.24
CA GLY A 301 -16.04 19.30 -1.25
C GLY A 301 -17.17 19.48 -0.23
N GLN A 302 -17.40 18.51 0.66
CA GLN A 302 -18.47 18.60 1.64
C GLN A 302 -18.12 19.51 2.82
N LEU A 303 -16.85 19.65 3.16
CA LEU A 303 -16.35 20.63 4.14
C LEU A 303 -15.81 21.88 3.45
N ILE A 304 -14.96 21.72 2.43
CA ILE A 304 -14.38 22.80 1.65
C ILE A 304 -14.83 22.66 0.20
N SER A 305 -15.78 23.49 -0.22
CA SER A 305 -16.40 23.37 -1.54
C SER A 305 -15.52 23.87 -2.68
N ARG A 306 -14.63 24.83 -2.40
CA ARG A 306 -13.74 25.45 -3.39
C ARG A 306 -12.46 25.92 -2.77
N THR A 307 -11.42 25.97 -3.62
CA THR A 307 -10.13 26.57 -3.30
C THR A 307 -9.63 27.36 -4.49
N CYS A 308 -8.85 28.41 -4.25
CA CYS A 308 -8.08 29.07 -5.26
C CYS A 308 -6.85 29.76 -4.67
N LYS A 309 -5.90 30.10 -5.53
CA LYS A 309 -4.84 31.04 -5.23
C LYS A 309 -5.28 32.43 -5.63
N ASP A 310 -5.18 33.42 -4.73
CA ASP A 310 -5.40 34.83 -5.02
C ASP A 310 -4.24 35.65 -4.46
N GLY A 311 -3.38 36.15 -5.36
CA GLY A 311 -2.16 36.86 -5.00
C GLY A 311 -1.25 36.02 -4.10
N ASP A 312 -0.99 36.48 -2.87
CA ASP A 312 -0.19 35.84 -1.83
C ASP A 312 -1.02 35.06 -0.82
N HIS A 313 -2.28 34.75 -1.17
CA HIS A 313 -3.20 34.01 -0.30
C HIS A 313 -3.68 32.70 -0.94
N ALA A 314 -3.86 31.71 -0.09
CA ALA A 314 -4.74 30.57 -0.34
C ALA A 314 -6.14 30.99 0.10
N VAL A 315 -7.11 30.93 -0.81
CA VAL A 315 -8.51 31.24 -0.56
C VAL A 315 -9.32 29.96 -0.63
N PHE A 316 -10.24 29.77 0.31
CA PHE A 316 -11.09 28.59 0.35
C PHE A 316 -12.50 28.95 0.84
N GLU A 317 -13.46 28.16 0.39
CA GLU A 317 -14.87 28.32 0.76
C GLU A 317 -15.34 27.12 1.60
N VAL A 318 -15.72 27.39 2.85
CA VAL A 318 -16.36 26.40 3.73
C VAL A 318 -17.80 26.23 3.31
N SER A 319 -18.20 24.97 3.10
CA SER A 319 -19.49 24.58 2.51
C SER A 319 -20.69 25.04 3.33
N SER A 320 -21.80 25.27 2.64
CA SER A 320 -23.10 25.57 3.27
C SER A 320 -24.11 24.46 2.90
N PRO A 321 -24.81 23.86 3.88
CA PRO A 321 -24.77 24.14 5.32
C PRO A 321 -23.41 23.81 5.94
N TYR A 322 -23.04 24.58 6.98
CA TYR A 322 -21.83 24.33 7.76
C TYR A 322 -21.87 22.96 8.42
N THR A 323 -20.76 22.25 8.33
CA THR A 323 -20.58 20.97 9.01
C THR A 323 -19.19 20.96 9.68
N GLU A 324 -19.13 20.47 10.91
CA GLU A 324 -17.89 20.34 11.66
C GLU A 324 -17.02 19.23 11.09
N GLY A 325 -15.72 19.38 11.21
CA GLY A 325 -14.76 18.41 10.72
C GLY A 325 -13.34 18.97 10.65
N ASN A 326 -12.51 18.26 9.91
CA ASN A 326 -11.13 18.64 9.67
C ASN A 326 -10.82 18.52 8.19
N ALA A 327 -10.09 19.47 7.68
CA ALA A 327 -9.57 19.42 6.31
C ALA A 327 -8.10 19.83 6.28
N VAL A 328 -7.35 19.33 5.32
CA VAL A 328 -6.02 19.85 4.99
C VAL A 328 -6.08 20.42 3.59
N ILE A 329 -5.66 21.68 3.45
CA ILE A 329 -5.43 22.30 2.16
C ILE A 329 -3.93 22.41 1.89
N ALA A 330 -3.52 22.31 0.64
CA ALA A 330 -2.13 22.34 0.24
C ALA A 330 -1.89 23.28 -0.94
N ALA A 331 -0.73 23.94 -0.93
CA ALA A 331 -0.22 24.70 -2.06
C ALA A 331 0.65 23.82 -2.93
N TYR A 332 0.42 23.85 -4.23
CA TYR A 332 1.12 23.04 -5.23
C TYR A 332 1.90 23.93 -6.19
N ASP A 333 3.02 23.45 -6.67
CA ASP A 333 3.75 24.06 -7.79
C ASP A 333 3.15 23.65 -9.15
N SER A 334 3.81 24.08 -10.24
CA SER A 334 3.37 23.76 -11.61
C SER A 334 3.60 22.30 -12.02
N GLU A 335 4.30 21.53 -11.22
CA GLU A 335 4.57 20.10 -11.41
C GLU A 335 3.75 19.21 -10.47
N ASP A 336 2.70 19.77 -9.84
CA ASP A 336 1.84 19.10 -8.85
C ASP A 336 2.56 18.62 -7.58
N ARG A 337 3.72 19.21 -7.23
CA ARG A 337 4.40 18.92 -5.97
C ARG A 337 3.88 19.84 -4.87
N ILE A 338 3.66 19.27 -3.67
CA ILE A 338 3.21 20.04 -2.51
C ILE A 338 4.37 20.87 -1.96
N LEU A 339 4.18 22.19 -1.92
CA LEU A 339 5.13 23.14 -1.33
C LEU A 339 4.91 23.34 0.16
N TRP A 340 3.65 23.35 0.60
CA TRP A 340 3.22 23.45 1.99
C TRP A 340 1.76 23.06 2.14
N SER A 341 1.31 22.77 3.37
CA SER A 341 -0.06 22.40 3.72
C SER A 341 -0.47 23.00 5.05
N TRP A 342 -1.76 23.22 5.22
CA TRP A 342 -2.37 23.78 6.43
C TRP A 342 -3.58 22.96 6.85
N HIS A 343 -3.72 22.77 8.15
CA HIS A 343 -4.90 22.18 8.76
C HIS A 343 -5.99 23.23 8.92
N ILE A 344 -7.19 22.97 8.41
CA ILE A 344 -8.40 23.74 8.62
C ILE A 344 -9.29 22.97 9.57
N TRP A 345 -9.42 23.49 10.78
CA TRP A 345 -10.19 22.90 11.86
C TRP A 345 -11.56 23.55 11.92
N LEU A 346 -12.60 22.82 11.47
CA LEU A 346 -13.97 23.31 11.42
C LEU A 346 -14.70 22.88 12.70
N THR A 347 -14.83 23.79 13.64
CA THR A 347 -15.57 23.58 14.88
C THR A 347 -16.31 24.86 15.28
N SER A 348 -17.59 24.71 15.63
CA SER A 348 -18.43 25.80 16.13
C SER A 348 -18.17 26.07 17.61
N ASP A 349 -17.59 25.10 18.32
CA ASP A 349 -17.24 25.24 19.71
C ASP A 349 -16.05 26.19 19.89
N GLN A 350 -16.17 27.06 20.87
CA GLN A 350 -15.04 27.88 21.30
C GLN A 350 -14.00 26.99 21.97
N ILE A 351 -12.72 27.14 21.57
CA ILE A 351 -11.61 26.47 22.24
C ILE A 351 -11.29 27.26 23.51
N GLU A 352 -11.54 26.62 24.65
CA GLU A 352 -11.35 27.24 25.95
C GLU A 352 -9.88 27.14 26.42
N GLN A 353 -9.47 28.10 27.25
CA GLN A 353 -8.16 28.13 27.90
C GLN A 353 -8.30 27.60 29.31
N GLU A 354 -7.70 26.44 29.58
CA GLU A 354 -7.70 25.84 30.89
C GLU A 354 -6.38 26.14 31.62
N PRO A 355 -6.43 26.76 32.82
CA PRO A 355 -5.22 26.97 33.60
C PRO A 355 -4.76 25.68 34.27
N TYR A 356 -3.54 25.27 33.98
CA TYR A 356 -2.88 24.18 34.71
C TYR A 356 -1.94 24.71 35.74
N TYR A 357 -2.06 24.21 36.98
CA TYR A 357 -1.28 24.66 38.11
C TYR A 357 -0.07 23.78 38.36
N VAL A 358 0.99 24.38 38.92
CA VAL A 358 2.22 23.68 39.26
C VAL A 358 1.94 22.69 40.41
N LEU A 359 2.30 21.41 40.16
CA LEU A 359 2.29 20.38 41.19
C LEU A 359 3.60 20.40 41.99
N GLU A 360 3.54 20.65 43.28
CA GLU A 360 4.65 20.48 44.19
C GLU A 360 4.65 19.08 44.79
N ARG A 361 5.84 18.51 44.91
CA ARG A 361 6.10 17.24 45.58
C ARG A 361 7.00 17.47 46.75
N LYS A 362 6.53 17.18 47.94
CA LYS A 362 7.33 17.24 49.18
C LYS A 362 7.53 15.82 49.69
N LEU A 363 8.78 15.52 50.10
CA LEU A 363 9.04 14.24 50.73
C LEU A 363 8.25 14.20 52.06
N ALA A 364 7.44 13.19 52.24
CA ALA A 364 6.66 13.00 53.44
C ALA A 364 7.56 12.73 54.67
N PRO A 365 7.05 12.94 55.88
CA PRO A 365 7.82 12.71 57.09
C PRO A 365 8.34 11.27 57.27
N ASP A 366 7.75 10.31 56.58
CA ASP A 366 8.18 8.91 56.55
C ASP A 366 9.48 8.68 55.75
N GLY A 367 9.93 9.68 54.97
CA GLY A 367 11.12 9.60 54.12
C GLY A 367 11.01 8.67 52.94
N LEU A 368 9.82 8.08 52.67
CA LEU A 368 9.60 7.04 51.65
C LEU A 368 8.54 7.45 50.62
N SER A 369 7.58 8.25 51.00
CA SER A 369 6.49 8.71 50.13
C SER A 369 6.61 10.22 49.84
N TYR A 370 5.82 10.68 48.85
CA TYR A 370 5.74 12.10 48.52
C TYR A 370 4.31 12.58 48.74
N GLU A 371 4.18 13.71 49.42
CA GLU A 371 2.96 14.50 49.48
C GLU A 371 2.91 15.39 48.25
N GLU A 372 1.80 15.33 47.51
CA GLU A 372 1.58 16.12 46.31
C GLU A 372 0.48 17.16 46.58
N SER A 373 0.73 18.41 46.23
CA SER A 373 -0.24 19.49 46.34
C SER A 373 -0.09 20.47 45.17
N TYR A 374 -1.22 20.97 44.67
CA TYR A 374 -1.19 22.02 43.66
C TYR A 374 -0.94 23.37 44.31
N THR A 375 -0.08 24.14 43.68
CA THR A 375 0.15 25.54 44.07
C THR A 375 -0.87 26.44 43.39
N ASN A 376 -0.96 27.70 43.82
CA ASN A 376 -1.74 28.73 43.12
C ASN A 376 -0.98 29.34 41.93
N THR A 377 0.12 28.74 41.51
CA THR A 377 0.93 29.23 40.38
C THR A 377 0.49 28.53 39.11
N VAL A 378 0.01 29.25 38.12
CA VAL A 378 -0.33 28.73 36.81
C VAL A 378 0.95 28.35 36.06
N ALA A 379 1.10 27.08 35.72
CA ALA A 379 2.20 26.55 34.91
C ALA A 379 2.05 26.92 33.43
N ALA A 380 0.85 26.80 32.90
CA ALA A 380 0.47 27.18 31.55
C ALA A 380 -1.05 27.24 31.41
N TYR A 381 -1.50 27.89 30.36
CA TYR A 381 -2.86 27.71 29.81
C TYR A 381 -2.80 26.69 28.68
N VAL A 382 -3.69 25.71 28.72
CA VAL A 382 -3.73 24.60 27.76
C VAL A 382 -5.11 24.59 27.08
N MET A 383 -5.19 24.14 25.83
CA MET A 383 -6.49 23.93 25.19
C MET A 383 -7.30 22.90 25.96
N ASP A 384 -8.61 23.07 26.00
CA ASP A 384 -9.56 22.14 26.64
C ASP A 384 -9.68 20.78 25.93
N ARG A 385 -9.06 20.62 24.77
CA ARG A 385 -9.16 19.44 23.90
C ARG A 385 -7.93 19.19 23.05
N ASN A 386 -7.84 17.98 22.45
CA ASN A 386 -6.82 17.63 21.45
C ASN A 386 -6.99 18.46 20.16
N LEU A 387 -5.88 18.69 19.44
CA LEU A 387 -5.92 19.35 18.14
C LEU A 387 -6.84 18.56 17.16
N GLY A 388 -7.75 19.26 16.51
CA GLY A 388 -8.71 18.67 15.59
C GLY A 388 -9.91 17.97 16.26
N ALA A 389 -10.00 17.97 17.61
CA ALA A 389 -11.17 17.43 18.30
C ALA A 389 -12.41 18.33 18.12
N LEU A 390 -13.54 17.72 17.80
CA LEU A 390 -14.81 18.43 17.58
C LEU A 390 -15.64 18.56 18.86
N SER A 391 -15.17 17.95 19.95
CA SER A 391 -15.82 18.01 21.27
C SER A 391 -14.78 17.87 22.36
N ASN A 392 -15.08 18.35 23.57
CA ASN A 392 -14.32 18.08 24.79
C ASN A 392 -15.09 17.15 25.75
N GLU A 393 -16.19 16.57 25.31
CA GLU A 393 -17.02 15.68 26.11
C GLU A 393 -16.32 14.35 26.39
N ILE A 394 -16.37 13.90 27.63
CA ILE A 394 -15.87 12.60 28.05
C ILE A 394 -16.67 11.49 27.37
N ASN A 395 -15.98 10.47 26.87
CA ASN A 395 -16.56 9.33 26.17
C ASN A 395 -17.18 9.66 24.80
N SER A 396 -16.90 10.81 24.22
CA SER A 396 -17.23 11.15 22.86
C SER A 396 -16.10 10.76 21.91
N VAL A 397 -16.41 10.07 20.80
CA VAL A 397 -15.42 9.79 19.75
C VAL A 397 -14.94 11.08 19.07
N GLN A 398 -15.74 12.13 19.10
CA GLN A 398 -15.40 13.44 18.55
C GLN A 398 -14.34 14.20 19.36
N SER A 399 -14.06 13.74 20.58
CA SER A 399 -13.00 14.32 21.43
C SER A 399 -11.61 13.77 21.13
N PHE A 400 -11.47 12.72 20.32
CA PHE A 400 -10.17 12.14 20.03
C PHE A 400 -9.22 13.07 19.28
N GLY A 401 -9.74 13.89 18.37
CA GLY A 401 -8.93 14.78 17.55
C GLY A 401 -8.12 14.02 16.49
N LEU A 402 -7.01 14.60 16.09
CA LEU A 402 -6.14 14.09 15.05
C LEU A 402 -4.81 13.57 15.63
N MET A 403 -4.15 12.67 14.90
CA MET A 403 -2.83 12.17 15.25
C MET A 403 -1.74 13.00 14.58
N TYR A 404 -0.59 13.11 15.25
CA TYR A 404 0.57 13.80 14.73
C TYR A 404 1.83 12.95 14.94
N GLN A 405 2.69 12.91 13.95
CA GLN A 405 4.04 12.41 14.16
C GLN A 405 4.89 13.52 14.80
N TRP A 406 5.69 13.15 15.80
CA TRP A 406 6.57 14.11 16.46
C TRP A 406 7.38 14.95 15.47
N GLY A 407 7.29 16.27 15.60
CA GLY A 407 8.01 17.21 14.75
C GLY A 407 7.35 17.55 13.42
N ARG A 408 6.28 16.84 13.01
CA ARG A 408 5.51 17.16 11.79
C ARG A 408 4.37 18.13 12.10
N LYS A 409 4.16 19.06 11.17
CA LYS A 409 3.06 20.03 11.24
C LYS A 409 1.72 19.47 10.77
N ASP A 410 1.75 18.38 10.00
CA ASP A 410 0.59 17.83 9.32
C ASP A 410 -0.12 16.78 10.17
N PRO A 411 -1.44 16.88 10.29
CA PRO A 411 -2.25 15.90 10.99
C PRO A 411 -2.50 14.65 10.15
N PHE A 412 -2.70 13.54 10.86
CA PHE A 412 -3.24 12.29 10.35
C PHE A 412 -4.59 12.01 10.97
N LEU A 413 -5.41 11.22 10.29
CA LEU A 413 -6.71 10.83 10.80
C LEU A 413 -6.59 10.15 12.17
N GLY A 414 -7.38 10.61 13.13
CA GLY A 414 -7.47 10.00 14.45
C GLY A 414 -8.28 8.71 14.44
N SER A 415 -8.25 7.99 15.57
CA SER A 415 -8.97 6.72 15.74
C SER A 415 -10.48 6.84 15.54
N SER A 416 -11.06 8.00 15.74
CA SER A 416 -12.47 8.29 15.48
C SER A 416 -12.85 8.20 13.99
N SER A 417 -11.88 8.34 13.09
CA SER A 417 -12.06 8.23 11.65
C SER A 417 -11.76 6.83 11.11
N LEU A 418 -11.39 5.88 11.98
CA LEU A 418 -11.05 4.52 11.63
C LEU A 418 -12.16 3.57 12.06
N THR A 419 -12.51 2.60 11.21
CA THR A 419 -13.51 1.58 11.52
C THR A 419 -12.85 0.22 11.69
N GLY A 420 -13.10 -0.44 12.83
CA GLY A 420 -12.62 -1.80 13.09
C GLY A 420 -11.12 -1.90 13.40
N THR A 421 -10.60 -3.11 13.40
CA THR A 421 -9.19 -3.45 13.69
C THR A 421 -8.29 -3.39 12.46
N SER A 422 -8.85 -3.29 11.27
CA SER A 422 -8.13 -3.04 10.02
C SER A 422 -8.33 -1.58 9.63
N TYR A 423 -7.33 -0.98 9.01
CA TYR A 423 -7.36 0.37 8.47
C TYR A 423 -8.37 0.52 7.31
N ALA A 424 -9.63 0.14 7.54
CA ALA A 424 -10.71 0.58 6.69
C ALA A 424 -10.86 2.06 6.96
N VAL A 425 -10.12 2.86 6.25
CA VAL A 425 -10.12 4.30 6.37
C VAL A 425 -11.47 4.79 5.93
N ALA A 426 -12.19 5.39 6.84
CA ALA A 426 -13.45 6.07 6.55
C ALA A 426 -13.24 7.29 5.62
N THR A 427 -11.99 7.65 5.39
CA THR A 427 -11.55 8.62 4.40
C THR A 427 -10.34 8.02 3.68
N ARG A 428 -10.25 8.16 2.38
CA ARG A 428 -9.25 7.53 1.51
C ARG A 428 -7.80 8.01 1.72
N HIS A 429 -7.44 8.56 2.89
CA HIS A 429 -6.26 9.42 2.99
C HIS A 429 -5.25 9.08 4.05
N LEU A 430 -5.45 8.02 4.83
CA LEU A 430 -4.43 7.56 5.74
C LEU A 430 -3.55 6.52 5.05
N ARG A 431 -2.35 6.90 4.67
CA ARG A 431 -1.33 5.96 4.26
C ARG A 431 -0.42 5.65 5.42
N VAL A 432 -0.48 4.41 5.84
CA VAL A 432 0.54 3.82 6.67
C VAL A 432 1.47 3.06 5.74
N THR A 433 2.70 3.51 5.62
CA THR A 433 3.72 2.76 4.89
C THR A 433 4.19 1.61 5.77
N LEU A 434 3.47 0.50 5.69
CA LEU A 434 3.97 -0.75 6.24
C LEU A 434 5.08 -1.24 5.30
N GLY A 435 6.33 -1.02 5.68
CA GLY A 435 7.50 -1.44 4.90
C GLY A 435 8.15 -0.37 4.02
N GLY A 436 7.69 0.87 4.10
CA GLY A 436 8.38 2.03 3.50
C GLY A 436 9.74 2.32 4.13
N PRO A 437 10.46 3.34 3.64
CA PRO A 437 11.73 3.70 4.27
C PRO A 437 11.47 3.93 5.75
N GLN A 438 12.22 3.23 6.61
CA GLN A 438 12.07 3.33 8.06
C GLN A 438 12.32 4.75 8.57
N THR A 439 12.97 5.58 7.75
CA THR A 439 13.17 7.01 7.99
C THR A 439 13.11 7.77 6.68
N SER A 440 12.83 9.06 6.75
CA SER A 440 12.81 9.94 5.59
C SER A 440 13.36 11.33 5.91
N THR A 441 13.42 12.19 4.91
CA THR A 441 13.87 13.57 5.05
C THR A 441 12.71 14.50 5.41
N LEU A 442 13.03 15.67 5.94
CA LEU A 442 12.06 16.71 6.21
C LEU A 442 11.38 17.22 4.92
N SER A 443 12.13 17.29 3.82
CA SER A 443 11.59 17.67 2.51
C SER A 443 10.53 16.68 2.04
N PHE A 444 10.84 15.39 2.09
CA PHE A 444 9.87 14.35 1.73
C PHE A 444 8.59 14.44 2.57
N ALA A 445 8.72 14.64 3.88
CA ALA A 445 7.57 14.77 4.77
C ALA A 445 6.72 16.02 4.47
N GLN A 446 7.31 17.11 3.98
CA GLN A 446 6.60 18.32 3.54
C GLN A 446 5.89 18.11 2.20
N GLU A 447 6.53 17.44 1.27
CA GLU A 447 5.98 17.12 -0.06
C GLU A 447 4.89 16.05 0.02
N HIS A 448 4.92 15.21 1.07
CA HIS A 448 3.98 14.11 1.28
C HIS A 448 3.34 14.17 2.67
N PRO A 449 2.56 15.22 2.98
CA PRO A 449 1.97 15.43 4.31
C PRO A 449 0.98 14.33 4.72
N HIS A 450 0.41 13.60 3.76
CA HIS A 450 -0.52 12.50 3.95
C HIS A 450 0.14 11.14 4.19
N ILE A 451 1.47 11.03 4.01
CA ILE A 451 2.18 9.76 4.20
C ILE A 451 2.69 9.67 5.64
N PHE A 452 2.24 8.64 6.37
CA PHE A 452 2.79 8.29 7.67
C PHE A 452 4.09 7.49 7.51
N ILE A 453 5.19 7.96 8.08
CA ILE A 453 6.52 7.35 7.98
C ILE A 453 6.74 6.49 9.22
N THR A 454 6.89 5.17 9.07
CA THR A 454 6.89 4.22 10.21
C THR A 454 8.04 4.38 11.20
N GLY A 455 9.12 5.02 10.80
CA GLY A 455 10.28 5.25 11.65
C GLY A 455 11.25 4.06 11.74
N ASN A 456 12.41 4.32 12.30
CA ASN A 456 13.45 3.32 12.57
C ASN A 456 13.14 2.49 13.84
N GLU A 457 14.07 1.68 14.29
CA GLU A 457 13.96 0.90 15.54
C GLU A 457 13.66 1.76 16.77
N ARG A 458 14.05 3.04 16.76
CA ARG A 458 13.77 4.03 17.81
C ARG A 458 12.44 4.74 17.63
N LYS A 459 11.66 4.37 16.61
CA LYS A 459 10.40 5.01 16.22
C LYS A 459 10.57 6.48 15.77
N ASP A 460 11.77 6.85 15.34
CA ASP A 460 12.03 8.14 14.74
C ASP A 460 11.86 8.06 13.22
N TRP A 461 10.98 8.89 12.68
CA TRP A 461 10.68 8.96 11.26
C TRP A 461 11.72 9.77 10.47
N LEU A 462 12.45 10.67 11.18
CA LEU A 462 13.43 11.54 10.56
C LEU A 462 14.81 10.87 10.49
N SER A 463 15.42 10.88 9.31
CA SER A 463 16.74 10.30 9.08
C SER A 463 17.84 10.99 9.90
N GLU A 464 17.75 12.29 10.03
CA GLU A 464 18.62 13.13 10.87
C GLU A 464 17.80 13.69 12.02
N LYS A 465 17.98 13.13 13.20
CA LYS A 465 17.22 13.49 14.41
C LYS A 465 17.30 15.00 14.70
N ASP A 466 16.13 15.63 14.85
CA ASP A 466 15.98 17.01 15.30
C ASP A 466 14.87 17.12 16.37
N ASP A 467 15.26 17.32 17.61
CA ASP A 467 14.34 17.45 18.74
C ASP A 467 13.64 18.81 18.81
N ASN A 468 13.96 19.76 17.92
CA ASN A 468 13.46 21.14 17.96
C ASN A 468 12.39 21.44 16.90
N LEU A 469 11.90 20.44 16.17
CA LEU A 469 10.96 20.67 15.08
C LEU A 469 9.65 21.32 15.53
N TRP A 470 9.12 21.00 16.73
CA TRP A 470 7.93 21.67 17.26
C TRP A 470 8.24 22.86 18.13
N VAL A 471 9.35 22.82 18.87
CA VAL A 471 9.72 23.84 19.83
C VAL A 471 11.06 24.44 19.45
N SER A 472 11.09 25.74 19.20
CA SER A 472 12.34 26.42 18.87
C SER A 472 13.36 26.32 20.02
N PRO A 473 14.67 26.15 19.72
CA PRO A 473 15.74 26.19 20.71
C PRO A 473 15.77 27.48 21.51
N SER A 474 15.25 28.57 20.99
CA SER A 474 15.06 29.82 21.71
C SER A 474 13.82 29.78 22.60
N LYS A 475 13.93 29.08 23.69
CA LYS A 475 12.98 28.88 24.80
C LYS A 475 11.60 29.50 24.62
N GLY A 476 10.60 28.67 24.34
CA GLY A 476 9.20 29.06 24.32
C GLY A 476 8.70 29.67 23.02
N ALA A 477 9.52 29.77 21.97
CA ALA A 477 9.06 30.21 20.66
C ALA A 477 8.48 29.05 19.87
N LYS A 478 7.39 29.31 19.16
CA LYS A 478 6.77 28.40 18.21
C LYS A 478 7.71 28.20 17.02
N SER A 479 7.95 26.94 16.63
CA SER A 479 8.73 26.66 15.42
C SER A 479 7.86 26.76 14.15
N VAL A 480 8.48 26.73 12.99
CA VAL A 480 7.79 26.71 11.69
C VAL A 480 6.96 25.44 11.48
N TYR A 481 7.31 24.34 12.16
CA TYR A 481 6.64 23.06 12.08
C TYR A 481 5.64 22.78 13.20
N ASP A 482 5.43 23.75 14.08
CA ASP A 482 4.44 23.61 15.16
C ASP A 482 3.02 23.51 14.58
N PRO A 483 2.24 22.46 14.92
CA PRO A 483 0.92 22.22 14.32
C PRO A 483 -0.21 23.10 14.90
N CYS A 484 0.04 23.84 15.97
CA CYS A 484 -1.02 24.58 16.67
C CYS A 484 -1.49 25.82 15.92
N PRO A 485 -2.70 26.32 16.19
CA PRO A 485 -3.19 27.62 15.69
C PRO A 485 -2.36 28.80 16.19
N ALA A 486 -2.60 29.96 15.61
CA ALA A 486 -1.99 31.21 16.09
C ALA A 486 -2.31 31.44 17.58
N GLY A 487 -1.35 31.95 18.32
CA GLY A 487 -1.48 32.12 19.79
C GLY A 487 -1.25 30.88 20.62
N TRP A 488 -1.22 29.70 20.01
CA TRP A 488 -0.96 28.41 20.66
C TRP A 488 0.33 27.77 20.15
N ARG A 489 0.94 26.94 20.96
CA ARG A 489 2.13 26.15 20.59
C ARG A 489 2.13 24.79 21.26
N MET A 490 2.89 23.87 20.72
CA MET A 490 3.15 22.60 21.39
C MET A 490 3.88 22.83 22.72
N PRO A 491 3.55 22.07 23.77
CA PRO A 491 4.23 22.16 25.04
C PRO A 491 5.68 21.71 24.92
N GLU A 492 6.56 22.32 25.69
CA GLU A 492 7.95 21.89 25.78
C GLU A 492 8.04 20.49 26.35
N GLY A 493 8.65 19.57 25.62
CA GLY A 493 9.21 18.36 26.18
C GLY A 493 10.49 18.69 26.91
N GLY A 494 10.85 17.97 27.95
CA GLY A 494 12.13 18.22 28.62
C GLY A 494 12.64 16.94 29.27
N SER A 495 13.87 16.56 28.92
CA SER A 495 14.70 15.69 29.74
C SER A 495 15.68 16.58 30.49
N GLY A 496 15.42 16.84 31.75
CA GLY A 496 16.42 17.47 32.61
C GLY A 496 17.55 16.51 32.95
N GLU A 497 18.75 17.03 33.17
CA GLU A 497 19.83 16.27 33.81
C GLU A 497 19.31 15.64 35.11
N ASN A 498 19.68 14.40 35.39
CA ASN A 498 19.27 13.62 36.58
C ASN A 498 17.81 13.10 36.57
N GLY A 499 17.16 13.00 35.42
CA GLY A 499 15.82 12.42 35.28
C GLY A 499 14.68 13.31 35.79
N VAL A 500 14.95 14.59 36.08
CA VAL A 500 13.94 15.61 36.35
C VAL A 500 13.53 16.21 35.03
N GLN A 501 12.28 15.97 34.62
CA GLN A 501 11.73 16.60 33.41
C GLN A 501 11.51 18.10 33.67
N ALA A 502 11.96 18.93 32.75
CA ALA A 502 11.84 20.38 32.85
C ALA A 502 10.64 20.96 32.09
N GLY A 503 9.91 20.14 31.31
CA GLY A 503 8.78 20.58 30.46
C GLY A 503 7.47 20.81 31.22
N LEU A 504 6.45 21.29 30.51
CA LEU A 504 5.12 21.55 31.06
C LEU A 504 4.53 20.31 31.75
N TRP A 505 4.61 19.15 31.10
CA TRP A 505 4.06 17.91 31.63
C TRP A 505 4.65 17.51 32.99
N ALA A 506 5.95 17.75 33.17
CA ALA A 506 6.58 17.54 34.48
C ALA A 506 6.07 18.50 35.55
N LYS A 507 5.88 19.77 35.17
CA LYS A 507 5.38 20.81 36.10
C LYS A 507 3.97 20.54 36.59
N ILE A 508 3.13 19.90 35.78
CA ILE A 508 1.75 19.55 36.14
C ILE A 508 1.59 18.12 36.63
N GLY A 509 2.70 17.40 36.80
CA GLY A 509 2.73 16.07 37.44
C GLY A 509 2.44 14.89 36.51
N MET A 510 2.51 15.05 35.19
CA MET A 510 2.39 13.90 34.29
C MET A 510 3.51 12.89 34.52
N PRO A 511 3.19 11.58 34.56
CA PRO A 511 4.19 10.56 34.73
C PRO A 511 5.14 10.53 33.51
N LEU A 512 6.41 10.37 33.81
CA LEU A 512 7.44 10.15 32.83
C LEU A 512 7.25 8.80 32.11
N TYR A 513 7.48 8.78 30.81
CA TYR A 513 7.51 7.54 30.06
C TYR A 513 8.41 6.50 30.77
N GLY A 514 7.87 5.31 31.02
CA GLY A 514 8.57 4.19 31.65
C GLY A 514 8.50 4.12 33.20
N LYS A 515 7.82 5.02 33.89
CA LYS A 515 7.53 4.86 35.31
C LYS A 515 6.08 4.43 35.54
N THR A 516 5.92 3.31 36.23
CA THR A 516 4.63 2.63 36.48
C THR A 516 3.72 3.31 37.51
N ALA A 517 4.14 4.37 38.15
CA ALA A 517 3.33 5.08 39.13
C ALA A 517 2.39 6.06 38.41
N LYS A 518 1.14 5.69 38.26
CA LYS A 518 0.07 6.61 37.87
C LYS A 518 -0.11 7.60 39.03
N PRO A 519 -0.18 8.92 38.77
CA PRO A 519 -0.57 9.88 39.80
C PRO A 519 -1.97 9.52 40.34
N SER A 520 -2.18 9.69 41.62
CA SER A 520 -3.45 9.32 42.30
C SER A 520 -4.68 10.12 41.82
N TRP A 521 -4.47 11.20 41.08
CA TRP A 521 -5.51 12.07 40.53
C TRP A 521 -5.90 11.73 39.06
N HIS A 522 -5.37 10.64 38.53
CA HIS A 522 -5.53 10.23 37.15
C HIS A 522 -6.63 9.16 37.05
N GLU A 523 -7.67 9.45 36.35
CA GLU A 523 -8.73 8.49 36.02
C GLU A 523 -8.67 8.15 34.54
N ASP A 524 -8.54 6.87 34.21
CA ASP A 524 -8.62 6.38 32.83
C ASP A 524 -10.09 6.16 32.46
N HIS A 525 -10.56 6.93 31.48
CA HIS A 525 -11.82 6.68 30.80
C HIS A 525 -11.53 6.49 29.32
N TRP A 526 -11.97 5.37 28.76
CA TRP A 526 -11.72 5.04 27.36
C TRP A 526 -10.26 5.24 26.95
N ASN A 527 -9.33 4.81 27.80
CA ASN A 527 -7.90 5.02 27.61
C ASN A 527 -7.49 6.52 27.48
N GLY A 528 -8.30 7.43 27.98
CA GLY A 528 -7.98 8.85 28.05
C GLY A 528 -7.50 9.26 29.44
N THR A 529 -6.99 10.47 29.55
CA THR A 529 -6.47 11.04 30.81
C THR A 529 -7.23 12.30 31.16
N LYS A 530 -7.80 12.32 32.36
CA LYS A 530 -8.33 13.53 32.98
C LYS A 530 -7.22 14.28 33.71
N PHE A 531 -7.16 15.57 33.54
CA PHE A 531 -6.24 16.42 34.23
C PHE A 531 -6.97 17.27 35.26
N ARG A 532 -6.38 17.38 36.47
CA ARG A 532 -6.80 18.37 37.43
C ARG A 532 -6.15 19.71 37.10
N THR A 533 -6.96 20.72 37.04
CA THR A 533 -6.53 22.10 36.86
C THR A 533 -6.27 22.78 38.20
N GLY A 534 -6.69 22.17 39.35
CA GLY A 534 -6.47 22.62 40.74
C GLY A 534 -6.93 21.56 41.73
N GLU A 535 -6.91 21.87 43.07
CA GLU A 535 -7.23 20.90 44.12
C GLU A 535 -8.64 20.31 44.00
N ASP A 536 -9.61 21.09 43.50
CA ASP A 536 -11.04 20.75 43.54
C ASP A 536 -11.70 20.61 42.15
N SER A 537 -10.97 20.76 41.06
CA SER A 537 -11.59 20.73 39.71
C SER A 537 -10.85 19.83 38.74
N ILE A 538 -11.59 18.93 38.12
CA ILE A 538 -11.18 18.20 36.90
C ILE A 538 -11.86 18.91 35.74
N SER A 539 -11.11 19.56 34.87
CA SER A 539 -11.70 20.39 33.84
C SER A 539 -11.37 19.95 32.43
N SER A 540 -10.36 19.12 32.23
CA SER A 540 -9.99 18.70 30.89
C SER A 540 -9.74 17.21 30.81
N TRP A 541 -10.23 16.62 29.71
CA TRP A 541 -10.04 15.23 29.40
C TRP A 541 -9.45 15.07 27.99
N TYR A 542 -8.31 14.38 27.91
CA TYR A 542 -7.66 14.10 26.67
C TYR A 542 -7.67 12.59 26.42
N PRO A 543 -8.49 12.11 25.50
CA PRO A 543 -8.50 10.70 25.16
C PRO A 543 -7.18 10.29 24.50
N ALA A 544 -6.80 9.05 24.70
CA ALA A 544 -5.77 8.45 23.89
C ALA A 544 -6.32 8.32 22.46
N ALA A 545 -5.88 9.18 21.57
CA ALA A 545 -6.35 9.24 20.19
C ALA A 545 -5.97 8.00 19.35
N GLY A 546 -5.40 6.97 20.00
CA GLY A 546 -4.88 5.78 19.36
C GLY A 546 -3.40 5.91 19.02
N GLY A 547 -2.85 4.88 18.40
CA GLY A 547 -1.46 4.85 17.92
C GLY A 547 -1.39 4.05 16.64
N ILE A 548 -0.52 4.47 15.74
CA ILE A 548 -0.13 3.71 14.56
C ILE A 548 1.16 3.00 14.95
N GLY A 549 1.12 1.65 15.07
CA GLY A 549 2.24 0.83 15.52
C GLY A 549 2.88 0.02 14.42
#